data_59aa2538f72577c2a326a93a73d83229
#
_entry.id   59aa2538f72577c2a326a93a73d83229
#
_cell.length_a   1.000
_cell.length_b   1.000
_cell.length_c   1.000
_cell.angle_alpha   90.00
_cell.angle_beta   90.00
_cell.angle_gamma   90.00
#
_symmetry.space_group_name_H-M   'P 1'
#
loop_
_entity.id
_entity.type
_entity.pdbx_description
1 polymer ?
#
loop_
_entity_poly.entity_id
_entity_poly.type
_entity_poly.pdbx_seq_one_letter_code
_entity_poly.pdbx_strand_id
1 'polypeptide(L)'
;MSAAELISSRRRELGLSQGQLAELTATSRERINTYERGHVSPRTDTLARVMQAMQVDLAAIPAMTFEERRSIALSTAVAEKLRSDPTKVIAKARESIASMRLVGRHEQPWVDVWESLLDLGPGPVGSLLTSADQFARDLRQSSPFAGVLTEDERRRAVSGLRR
;
A
#
# COMPACT_ATOMS: atom_id res chain seq x y z
N MET A 1 -10.60 -4.81 7.62
CA MET A 1 -11.64 -4.01 8.31
C MET A 1 -12.99 -4.37 7.69
N SER A 2 -13.96 -4.78 8.49
CA SER A 2 -15.33 -5.13 8.07
C SER A 2 -16.23 -3.90 8.01
N ALA A 3 -17.38 -3.99 7.32
CA ALA A 3 -18.38 -2.92 7.33
C ALA A 3 -18.86 -2.59 8.74
N ALA A 4 -18.98 -3.60 9.61
CA ALA A 4 -19.37 -3.42 11.01
C ALA A 4 -18.36 -2.58 11.80
N GLU A 5 -17.07 -2.88 11.64
CA GLU A 5 -15.98 -2.12 12.27
C GLU A 5 -15.92 -0.68 11.73
N LEU A 6 -16.05 -0.50 10.40
CA LEU A 6 -16.07 0.84 9.80
C LEU A 6 -17.18 1.71 10.37
N ILE A 7 -18.43 1.20 10.39
CA ILE A 7 -19.59 1.95 10.87
C ILE A 7 -19.43 2.27 12.36
N SER A 8 -19.11 1.27 13.18
CA SER A 8 -19.05 1.44 14.64
C SER A 8 -17.89 2.34 15.08
N SER A 9 -16.73 2.23 14.45
CA SER A 9 -15.56 3.05 14.75
C SER A 9 -15.83 4.51 14.41
N ARG A 10 -16.25 4.78 13.16
CA ARG A 10 -16.48 6.15 12.71
C ARG A 10 -17.60 6.86 13.45
N ARG A 11 -18.71 6.16 13.74
CA ARG A 11 -19.79 6.72 14.54
C ARG A 11 -19.30 7.15 15.93
N ARG A 12 -18.50 6.31 16.60
CA ARG A 12 -17.94 6.62 17.93
C ARG A 12 -16.96 7.79 17.88
N GLU A 13 -16.11 7.87 16.87
CA GLU A 13 -15.19 9.00 16.64
C GLU A 13 -15.95 10.33 16.57
N LEU A 14 -17.13 10.33 15.95
CA LEU A 14 -17.99 11.50 15.83
C LEU A 14 -18.90 11.73 17.06
N GLY A 15 -18.82 10.87 18.08
CA GLY A 15 -19.66 10.95 19.27
C GLY A 15 -21.16 10.69 19.02
N LEU A 16 -21.52 10.10 17.88
CA LEU A 16 -22.91 9.85 17.52
C LEU A 16 -23.46 8.62 18.24
N SER A 17 -24.72 8.69 18.70
CA SER A 17 -25.48 7.52 19.10
C SER A 17 -25.99 6.74 17.87
N GLN A 18 -26.34 5.47 18.06
CA GLN A 18 -26.96 4.68 16.99
C GLN A 18 -28.30 5.29 16.50
N GLY A 19 -29.06 5.95 17.40
CA GLY A 19 -30.28 6.65 17.05
C GLY A 19 -30.01 7.85 16.14
N GLN A 20 -29.05 8.70 16.49
CA GLN A 20 -28.65 9.86 15.68
C GLN A 20 -28.17 9.44 14.29
N LEU A 21 -27.35 8.38 14.21
CA LEU A 21 -26.92 7.85 12.90
C LEU A 21 -28.09 7.30 12.09
N ALA A 22 -29.06 6.66 12.75
CA ALA A 22 -30.26 6.16 12.11
C ALA A 22 -31.12 7.29 11.51
N GLU A 23 -31.26 8.39 12.21
CA GLU A 23 -31.97 9.60 11.73
C GLU A 23 -31.25 10.22 10.53
N LEU A 24 -29.89 10.41 10.60
CA LEU A 24 -29.09 10.96 9.52
C LEU A 24 -29.15 10.12 8.25
N THR A 25 -29.39 8.83 8.37
CA THR A 25 -29.37 7.88 7.26
C THR A 25 -30.75 7.38 6.84
N ALA A 26 -31.82 7.95 7.39
CA ALA A 26 -33.18 7.52 7.15
C ALA A 26 -33.38 6.00 7.31
N THR A 27 -32.82 5.43 8.38
CA THR A 27 -32.93 4.01 8.71
C THR A 27 -33.35 3.81 10.16
N SER A 28 -33.53 2.58 10.64
CA SER A 28 -33.89 2.34 12.03
C SER A 28 -32.65 2.11 12.91
N ARG A 29 -32.75 2.44 14.20
CA ARG A 29 -31.72 2.17 15.20
C ARG A 29 -31.37 0.68 15.26
N GLU A 30 -32.38 -0.19 15.17
CA GLU A 30 -32.20 -1.65 15.19
C GLU A 30 -31.34 -2.10 14.00
N ARG A 31 -31.54 -1.46 12.84
CA ARG A 31 -30.78 -1.75 11.63
C ARG A 31 -29.31 -1.34 11.77
N ILE A 32 -29.05 -0.15 12.32
CA ILE A 32 -27.69 0.29 12.64
C ILE A 32 -27.03 -0.67 13.61
N ASN A 33 -27.71 -1.06 14.69
CA ASN A 33 -27.21 -2.02 15.67
C ASN A 33 -26.90 -3.38 15.02
N THR A 34 -27.74 -3.86 14.11
CA THR A 34 -27.53 -5.13 13.37
C THR A 34 -26.30 -5.07 12.49
N TYR A 35 -26.07 -3.94 11.82
CA TYR A 35 -24.87 -3.71 11.00
C TYR A 35 -23.60 -3.67 11.86
N GLU A 36 -23.61 -2.92 12.97
CA GLU A 36 -22.46 -2.79 13.86
C GLU A 36 -22.08 -4.08 14.58
N ARG A 37 -23.03 -4.97 14.81
CA ARG A 37 -22.79 -6.32 15.35
C ARG A 37 -22.32 -7.32 14.28
N GLY A 38 -22.34 -6.95 13.01
CA GLY A 38 -21.98 -7.84 11.91
C GLY A 38 -22.97 -8.97 11.65
N HIS A 39 -24.19 -8.91 12.23
CA HIS A 39 -25.21 -9.93 11.97
C HIS A 39 -25.74 -9.88 10.54
N VAL A 40 -25.75 -8.70 9.94
CA VAL A 40 -26.09 -8.47 8.55
C VAL A 40 -25.10 -7.49 7.96
N SER A 41 -24.56 -7.79 6.79
CA SER A 41 -23.74 -6.83 6.04
C SER A 41 -24.64 -5.90 5.24
N PRO A 42 -24.49 -4.56 5.34
CA PRO A 42 -25.24 -3.64 4.50
C PRO A 42 -24.85 -3.82 3.03
N ARG A 43 -25.79 -3.57 2.12
CA ARG A 43 -25.47 -3.47 0.70
C ARG A 43 -24.55 -2.27 0.45
N THR A 44 -23.79 -2.30 -0.64
CA THR A 44 -22.78 -1.27 -0.96
C THR A 44 -23.37 0.14 -1.01
N ASP A 45 -24.57 0.32 -1.59
CA ASP A 45 -25.29 1.59 -1.64
C ASP A 45 -25.69 2.09 -0.25
N THR A 46 -26.17 1.18 0.60
CA THR A 46 -26.51 1.48 2.01
C THR A 46 -25.26 1.82 2.80
N LEU A 47 -24.17 1.06 2.64
CA LEU A 47 -22.92 1.34 3.30
C LEU A 47 -22.38 2.71 2.88
N ALA A 48 -22.37 3.01 1.59
CA ALA A 48 -21.93 4.31 1.07
C ALA A 48 -22.73 5.46 1.70
N ARG A 49 -24.07 5.36 1.74
CA ARG A 49 -24.93 6.37 2.35
C ARG A 49 -24.67 6.54 3.85
N VAL A 50 -24.48 5.44 4.58
CA VAL A 50 -24.17 5.47 6.03
C VAL A 50 -22.80 6.11 6.27
N MET A 51 -21.80 5.79 5.46
CA MET A 51 -20.46 6.36 5.59
C MET A 51 -20.45 7.84 5.19
N GLN A 52 -21.16 8.21 4.13
CA GLN A 52 -21.27 9.61 3.68
C GLN A 52 -21.96 10.50 4.73
N ALA A 53 -22.98 9.99 5.43
CA ALA A 53 -23.60 10.69 6.56
C ALA A 53 -22.61 10.95 7.71
N MET A 54 -21.53 10.17 7.78
CA MET A 54 -20.41 10.34 8.72
C MET A 54 -19.19 11.02 8.08
N GLN A 55 -19.37 11.71 6.96
CA GLN A 55 -18.31 12.44 6.22
C GLN A 55 -17.16 11.54 5.74
N VAL A 56 -17.46 10.35 5.28
CA VAL A 56 -16.52 9.41 4.70
C VAL A 56 -17.03 8.96 3.34
N ASP A 57 -16.25 9.19 2.30
CA ASP A 57 -16.50 8.66 0.97
C ASP A 57 -15.90 7.26 0.81
N LEU A 58 -16.69 6.34 0.27
CA LEU A 58 -16.21 5.02 -0.09
C LEU A 58 -15.76 5.02 -1.54
N ALA A 59 -14.49 4.76 -1.76
CA ALA A 59 -13.94 4.55 -3.10
C ALA A 59 -13.63 3.07 -3.32
N ALA A 60 -13.95 2.55 -4.51
CA ALA A 60 -13.48 1.25 -4.94
C ALA A 60 -11.99 1.35 -5.26
N ILE A 61 -11.15 0.79 -4.41
CA ILE A 61 -9.73 0.65 -4.69
C ILE A 61 -9.54 -0.72 -5.35
N PRO A 62 -8.98 -0.79 -6.58
CA PRO A 62 -8.68 -2.07 -7.21
C PRO A 62 -7.82 -2.95 -6.29
N ALA A 63 -8.21 -4.20 -6.13
CA ALA A 63 -7.40 -5.15 -5.38
C ALA A 63 -6.05 -5.31 -6.08
N MET A 64 -4.97 -5.29 -5.30
CA MET A 64 -3.64 -5.53 -5.83
C MET A 64 -3.56 -6.91 -6.49
N THR A 65 -3.03 -6.96 -7.69
CA THR A 65 -2.74 -8.22 -8.38
C THR A 65 -1.70 -9.04 -7.61
N PHE A 66 -1.59 -10.32 -7.93
CA PHE A 66 -0.53 -11.16 -7.34
C PHE A 66 0.87 -10.59 -7.63
N GLU A 67 1.11 -10.11 -8.86
CA GLU A 67 2.40 -9.53 -9.24
C GLU A 67 2.71 -8.24 -8.49
N GLU A 68 1.73 -7.39 -8.25
CA GLU A 68 1.90 -6.18 -7.43
C GLU A 68 2.22 -6.53 -5.98
N ARG A 69 1.50 -7.49 -5.38
CA ARG A 69 1.81 -7.96 -4.02
C ARG A 69 3.21 -8.55 -3.93
N ARG A 70 3.62 -9.33 -4.94
CA ARG A 70 4.97 -9.89 -5.05
C ARG A 70 6.02 -8.79 -5.17
N SER A 71 5.79 -7.80 -6.02
CA SER A 71 6.69 -6.65 -6.20
C SER A 71 6.89 -5.89 -4.88
N ILE A 72 5.81 -5.58 -4.16
CA ILE A 72 5.90 -4.91 -2.85
C ILE A 72 6.62 -5.78 -1.82
N ALA A 73 6.33 -7.08 -1.75
CA ALA A 73 6.98 -7.97 -0.79
C ALA A 73 8.51 -8.03 -1.00
N LEU A 74 8.94 -8.15 -2.25
CA LEU A 74 10.36 -8.10 -2.59
C LEU A 74 11.00 -6.75 -2.26
N SER A 75 10.33 -5.66 -2.59
CA SER A 75 10.82 -4.30 -2.31
C SER A 75 10.86 -4.01 -0.81
N THR A 76 9.93 -4.55 -0.04
CA THR A 76 9.96 -4.46 1.43
C THR A 76 11.18 -5.18 2.01
N ALA A 77 11.50 -6.38 1.50
CA ALA A 77 12.71 -7.09 1.93
C ALA A 77 14.00 -6.33 1.54
N VAL A 78 14.01 -5.64 0.40
CA VAL A 78 15.12 -4.72 0.06
C VAL A 78 15.19 -3.55 1.02
N ALA A 79 14.05 -2.93 1.40
CA ALA A 79 14.02 -1.83 2.35
C ALA A 79 14.49 -2.26 3.76
N GLU A 80 14.19 -3.48 4.17
CA GLU A 80 14.72 -4.06 5.42
C GLU A 80 16.25 -4.22 5.37
N LYS A 81 16.75 -4.73 4.27
CA LYS A 81 18.20 -4.87 4.05
C LYS A 81 18.89 -3.52 3.94
N LEU A 82 18.24 -2.52 3.33
CA LEU A 82 18.72 -1.15 3.26
C LEU A 82 18.84 -0.52 4.66
N ARG A 83 17.94 -0.82 5.58
CA ARG A 83 18.02 -0.36 6.97
C ARG A 83 19.18 -1.01 7.74
N SER A 84 19.45 -2.28 7.49
CA SER A 84 20.51 -3.03 8.18
C SER A 84 21.92 -2.77 7.63
N ASP A 85 22.05 -2.57 6.32
CA ASP A 85 23.33 -2.33 5.65
C ASP A 85 23.16 -1.32 4.49
N PRO A 86 22.95 -0.03 4.82
CA PRO A 86 22.69 1.00 3.81
C PRO A 86 23.83 1.17 2.84
N THR A 87 25.08 1.11 3.31
CA THR A 87 26.26 1.34 2.47
C THR A 87 26.37 0.31 1.37
N LYS A 88 26.22 -0.96 1.71
CA LYS A 88 26.34 -2.06 0.74
C LYS A 88 25.17 -2.06 -0.25
N VAL A 89 23.96 -1.82 0.22
CA VAL A 89 22.75 -1.80 -0.64
C VAL A 89 22.79 -0.63 -1.62
N ILE A 90 23.17 0.56 -1.16
CA ILE A 90 23.29 1.75 -2.03
C ILE A 90 24.41 1.56 -3.05
N ALA A 91 25.57 1.04 -2.64
CA ALA A 91 26.67 0.75 -3.57
C ALA A 91 26.22 -0.21 -4.68
N LYS A 92 25.52 -1.29 -4.31
CA LYS A 92 24.99 -2.25 -5.28
C LYS A 92 23.95 -1.66 -6.24
N ALA A 93 23.08 -0.77 -5.73
CA ALA A 93 22.11 -0.07 -6.56
C ALA A 93 22.82 0.87 -7.57
N ARG A 94 23.86 1.59 -7.15
CA ARG A 94 24.64 2.45 -8.04
C ARG A 94 25.37 1.65 -9.14
N GLU A 95 25.93 0.47 -8.82
CA GLU A 95 26.50 -0.45 -9.82
C GLU A 95 25.43 -0.87 -10.85
N SER A 96 24.23 -1.19 -10.38
CA SER A 96 23.11 -1.55 -11.26
C SER A 96 22.72 -0.38 -12.18
N ILE A 97 22.64 0.83 -11.66
CA ILE A 97 22.35 2.04 -12.43
C ILE A 97 23.43 2.25 -13.50
N ALA A 98 24.70 2.16 -13.14
CA ALA A 98 25.80 2.27 -14.11
C ALA A 98 25.67 1.24 -15.25
N SER A 99 25.32 0.00 -14.91
CA SER A 99 25.07 -1.06 -15.89
C SER A 99 23.86 -0.77 -16.79
N MET A 100 22.76 -0.26 -16.23
CA MET A 100 21.55 0.13 -16.98
C MET A 100 21.88 1.24 -18.00
N ARG A 101 22.69 2.22 -17.63
CA ARG A 101 23.12 3.31 -18.53
C ARG A 101 23.98 2.79 -19.70
N LEU A 102 24.82 1.78 -19.48
CA LEU A 102 25.64 1.19 -20.53
C LEU A 102 24.82 0.40 -21.57
N VAL A 103 23.73 -0.25 -21.13
CA VAL A 103 22.90 -1.08 -22.01
C VAL A 103 21.81 -0.27 -22.70
N GLY A 104 21.35 0.81 -22.09
CA GLY A 104 20.27 1.67 -22.61
C GLY A 104 20.77 2.56 -23.76
N ARG A 105 20.15 2.44 -24.94
CA ARG A 105 20.45 3.29 -26.12
C ARG A 105 19.69 4.61 -26.14
N HIS A 106 18.80 4.86 -25.17
CA HIS A 106 17.94 6.04 -25.07
C HIS A 106 17.93 6.57 -23.64
N GLU A 107 17.53 7.84 -23.48
CA GLU A 107 17.27 8.44 -22.18
C GLU A 107 16.34 7.55 -21.34
N GLN A 108 16.76 7.25 -20.13
CA GLN A 108 16.01 6.43 -19.19
C GLN A 108 15.62 7.29 -17.99
N PRO A 109 14.51 8.04 -18.06
CA PRO A 109 14.12 8.99 -17.01
C PRO A 109 13.99 8.35 -15.64
N TRP A 110 13.61 7.08 -15.58
CA TRP A 110 13.50 6.33 -14.31
C TRP A 110 14.85 6.05 -13.65
N VAL A 111 15.91 5.94 -14.44
CA VAL A 111 17.28 5.78 -13.93
C VAL A 111 17.75 7.05 -13.25
N ASP A 112 17.46 8.21 -13.83
CA ASP A 112 17.80 9.52 -13.25
C ASP A 112 17.02 9.77 -11.96
N VAL A 113 15.76 9.37 -11.90
CA VAL A 113 14.95 9.43 -10.68
C VAL A 113 15.55 8.55 -9.58
N TRP A 114 15.96 7.32 -9.89
CA TRP A 114 16.60 6.44 -8.90
C TRP A 114 17.94 7.01 -8.41
N GLU A 115 18.75 7.58 -9.30
CA GLU A 115 20.03 8.21 -8.93
C GLU A 115 19.79 9.36 -7.94
N SER A 116 18.85 10.25 -8.27
CA SER A 116 18.46 11.36 -7.38
C SER A 116 17.95 10.88 -6.02
N LEU A 117 17.16 9.80 -5.99
CA LEU A 117 16.66 9.20 -4.75
C LEU A 117 17.79 8.59 -3.91
N LEU A 118 18.76 7.94 -4.53
CA LEU A 118 19.93 7.39 -3.82
C LEU A 118 20.80 8.48 -3.21
N ASP A 119 20.84 9.67 -3.82
CA ASP A 119 21.55 10.84 -3.29
C ASP A 119 20.87 11.44 -2.06
N LEU A 120 19.54 11.31 -1.94
CA LEU A 120 18.78 11.71 -0.75
C LEU A 120 19.01 10.76 0.45
N GLY A 121 19.60 9.60 0.22
CA GLY A 121 19.93 8.63 1.26
C GLY A 121 18.90 7.52 1.47
N PRO A 122 19.16 6.63 2.46
CA PRO A 122 18.40 5.39 2.63
C PRO A 122 16.94 5.59 3.09
N GLY A 123 16.63 6.67 3.79
CA GLY A 123 15.28 6.94 4.30
C GLY A 123 14.23 7.11 3.19
N PRO A 124 14.40 8.10 2.30
CA PRO A 124 13.49 8.30 1.15
C PRO A 124 13.38 7.08 0.24
N VAL A 125 14.50 6.41 -0.04
CA VAL A 125 14.51 5.16 -0.82
C VAL A 125 13.68 4.09 -0.15
N GLY A 126 13.85 3.86 1.15
CA GLY A 126 13.09 2.87 1.92
C GLY A 126 11.58 3.15 1.92
N SER A 127 11.19 4.42 2.09
CA SER A 127 9.80 4.85 2.03
C SER A 127 9.17 4.55 0.67
N LEU A 128 9.86 4.88 -0.42
CA LEU A 128 9.39 4.61 -1.77
C LEU A 128 9.27 3.11 -2.06
N LEU A 129 10.25 2.30 -1.64
CA LEU A 129 10.23 0.86 -1.85
C LEU A 129 9.00 0.18 -1.21
N THR A 130 8.50 0.73 -0.11
CA THR A 130 7.34 0.19 0.64
C THR A 130 6.02 0.87 0.32
N SER A 131 6.01 1.96 -0.45
CA SER A 131 4.79 2.67 -0.82
C SER A 131 3.94 1.87 -1.82
N ALA A 132 2.60 1.97 -1.66
CA ALA A 132 1.62 1.36 -2.54
C ALA A 132 1.08 2.33 -3.62
N ASP A 133 1.55 3.59 -3.66
CA ASP A 133 1.12 4.57 -4.64
C ASP A 133 1.56 4.23 -6.07
N GLN A 134 0.92 4.88 -7.05
CA GLN A 134 1.14 4.61 -8.47
C GLN A 134 2.59 4.95 -8.89
N PHE A 135 3.14 6.07 -8.41
CA PHE A 135 4.49 6.47 -8.75
C PHE A 135 5.53 5.45 -8.28
N ALA A 136 5.41 4.99 -7.01
CA ALA A 136 6.28 3.96 -6.46
C ALA A 136 6.14 2.62 -7.20
N ARG A 137 4.92 2.28 -7.64
CA ARG A 137 4.64 1.09 -8.45
C ARG A 137 5.39 1.12 -9.78
N ASP A 138 5.28 2.25 -10.51
CA ASP A 138 5.91 2.44 -11.81
C ASP A 138 7.44 2.43 -11.67
N LEU A 139 7.96 3.11 -10.66
CA LEU A 139 9.39 3.20 -10.42
C LEU A 139 10.01 1.84 -10.03
N ARG A 140 9.27 0.97 -9.32
CA ARG A 140 9.75 -0.39 -9.00
C ARG A 140 9.93 -1.28 -10.23
N GLN A 141 9.29 -1.01 -11.37
CA GLN A 141 9.47 -1.77 -12.60
C GLN A 141 10.91 -1.64 -13.16
N SER A 142 11.54 -0.50 -12.92
CA SER A 142 12.93 -0.21 -13.30
C SER A 142 13.89 -0.18 -12.10
N SER A 143 13.59 -0.99 -11.08
CA SER A 143 14.30 -0.98 -9.79
C SER A 143 15.79 -1.38 -9.94
N PRO A 144 16.74 -0.59 -9.43
CA PRO A 144 18.17 -0.89 -9.49
C PRO A 144 18.61 -1.91 -8.42
N PHE A 145 17.69 -2.44 -7.62
CA PHE A 145 18.00 -3.35 -6.51
C PHE A 145 18.04 -4.83 -6.91
N ALA A 146 18.14 -5.12 -8.22
CA ALA A 146 18.37 -6.47 -8.69
C ALA A 146 19.66 -7.04 -8.10
N GLY A 147 19.62 -8.27 -7.58
CA GLY A 147 20.76 -8.93 -6.96
C GLY A 147 21.13 -8.44 -5.55
N VAL A 148 20.38 -7.54 -4.95
CA VAL A 148 20.53 -7.14 -3.54
C VAL A 148 20.09 -8.28 -2.60
N LEU A 149 18.98 -8.94 -2.92
CA LEU A 149 18.49 -10.09 -2.18
C LEU A 149 19.09 -11.39 -2.72
N THR A 150 19.49 -12.27 -1.81
CA THR A 150 19.82 -13.67 -2.14
C THR A 150 18.56 -14.42 -2.56
N GLU A 151 18.71 -15.59 -3.17
CA GLU A 151 17.57 -16.41 -3.58
C GLU A 151 16.73 -16.89 -2.39
N ASP A 152 17.37 -17.17 -1.24
CA ASP A 152 16.67 -17.55 -0.02
C ASP A 152 15.89 -16.39 0.59
N GLU A 153 16.43 -15.16 0.56
CA GLU A 153 15.73 -13.96 0.97
C GLU A 153 14.53 -13.68 0.07
N ARG A 154 14.69 -13.84 -1.26
CA ARG A 154 13.59 -13.70 -2.23
C ARG A 154 12.46 -14.70 -1.96
N ARG A 155 12.80 -15.97 -1.78
CA ARG A 155 11.83 -17.03 -1.47
C ARG A 155 11.07 -16.72 -0.18
N ARG A 156 11.78 -16.31 0.87
CA ARG A 156 11.15 -15.94 2.15
C ARG A 156 10.20 -14.75 1.99
N ALA A 157 10.61 -13.71 1.27
CA ALA A 157 9.79 -12.52 1.06
C ALA A 157 8.44 -12.83 0.40
N VAL A 158 8.37 -13.82 -0.47
CA VAL A 158 7.14 -14.17 -1.21
C VAL A 158 6.40 -15.40 -0.67
N SER A 159 6.94 -16.10 0.32
CA SER A 159 6.40 -17.40 0.80
C SER A 159 4.98 -17.33 1.37
N GLY A 160 4.56 -16.18 1.89
CA GLY A 160 3.22 -15.94 2.43
C GLY A 160 2.17 -15.48 1.42
N LEU A 161 2.55 -15.25 0.16
CA LEU A 161 1.65 -14.71 -0.85
C LEU A 161 0.78 -15.84 -1.45
N ARG A 162 -0.54 -15.66 -1.37
CA ARG A 162 -1.50 -16.54 -2.08
C ARG A 162 -1.80 -15.98 -3.47
N ARG A 163 -1.87 -16.88 -4.46
CA ARG A 163 -2.33 -16.54 -5.82
C ARG A 163 -3.79 -16.15 -5.84
#